data_8210c8c30a2975882721dce3281df950
#
_entry.id   8210c8c30a2975882721dce3281df950
#
_cell.length_a   1.000
_cell.length_b   1.000
_cell.length_c   1.000
_cell.angle_alpha   90.00
_cell.angle_beta   90.00
_cell.angle_gamma   90.00
#
_symmetry.space_group_name_H-M   'P 1'
#
loop_
_entity.id
_entity.type
_entity.pdbx_description
1 polymer ?
#
loop_
_entity_poly.entity_id
_entity_poly.type
_entity_poly.pdbx_seq_one_letter_code
_entity_poly.pdbx_strand_id
1 'polypeptide(L)'
;MKLGKVELHLHLDGSLDLDTAYALAKSRNVIKDTMTFEEFKSNMTVPSNNPSLEECLKCFDFPIAIMQDREALELTTYTLIRNLHELGLIYAEIRFAPQLHMQKGMTQSEVLDAVIAGRNRAYKEFGLLTNIICCAMTIGPAELNMEANLETVRVTKEYLGKGAVAVDLAGNEGVCPITDFKPVFDLAKELGVPYTIHAGEAGPASNVWDAVNVMGAQRIGHGGHSTQDPKVKQMMIDKQIPYEFCVTSNIQCHVQPSYEGHAIIELLRDGACVTMNSDNMTLSGVNIHTEMEKAITLMGFTEEDCHKMNVNAIRAAFLSDEEKEILLAKL
;
A
#
# COMPACT_ATOMS: atom_id res chain seq x y z
N MET A 1 -2.11 -1.52 -23.35
CA MET A 1 -2.75 -0.21 -23.10
C MET A 1 -2.29 0.36 -21.78
N LYS A 2 -2.13 1.67 -21.63
CA LYS A 2 -1.80 2.27 -20.32
C LYS A 2 -3.11 2.65 -19.60
N LEU A 3 -3.81 1.65 -19.06
CA LEU A 3 -5.13 1.81 -18.44
C LEU A 3 -5.07 2.30 -16.99
N GLY A 4 -4.07 1.85 -16.23
CA GLY A 4 -3.88 2.30 -14.85
C GLY A 4 -3.25 3.70 -14.81
N LYS A 5 -3.84 4.60 -14.02
CA LYS A 5 -3.38 6.00 -13.92
C LYS A 5 -3.10 6.43 -12.48
N VAL A 6 -3.65 5.73 -11.51
CA VAL A 6 -3.62 6.11 -10.10
C VAL A 6 -3.31 4.89 -9.24
N GLU A 7 -2.44 5.06 -8.26
CA GLU A 7 -2.13 4.08 -7.21
C GLU A 7 -2.48 4.69 -5.86
N LEU A 8 -3.28 3.99 -5.06
CA LEU A 8 -3.59 4.38 -3.68
C LEU A 8 -3.03 3.40 -2.66
N HIS A 9 -2.58 2.21 -3.13
CA HIS A 9 -2.09 1.14 -2.28
C HIS A 9 -0.82 0.53 -2.90
N LEU A 10 0.31 1.14 -2.58
CA LEU A 10 1.62 0.77 -3.10
C LEU A 10 2.66 0.87 -2.00
N HIS A 11 3.23 -0.27 -1.58
CA HIS A 11 4.27 -0.30 -0.55
C HIS A 11 5.64 0.06 -1.14
N LEU A 12 6.34 1.01 -0.51
CA LEU A 12 7.68 1.44 -0.91
C LEU A 12 8.69 0.29 -0.86
N ASP A 13 8.72 -0.41 0.26
CA ASP A 13 9.60 -1.54 0.52
C ASP A 13 9.24 -2.79 -0.33
N GLY A 14 7.98 -2.95 -0.71
CA GLY A 14 7.53 -3.97 -1.66
C GLY A 14 7.76 -3.65 -3.14
N SER A 15 8.22 -2.44 -3.46
CA SER A 15 8.25 -1.90 -4.83
C SER A 15 9.59 -1.28 -5.25
N LEU A 16 10.70 -1.75 -4.65
CA LEU A 16 12.03 -1.23 -4.93
C LEU A 16 12.44 -1.45 -6.39
N ASP A 17 13.06 -0.44 -6.98
CA ASP A 17 13.79 -0.62 -8.24
C ASP A 17 14.92 -1.63 -8.04
N LEU A 18 14.91 -2.73 -8.80
CA LEU A 18 15.83 -3.86 -8.57
C LEU A 18 17.31 -3.49 -8.75
N ASP A 19 17.63 -2.66 -9.74
CA ASP A 19 19.03 -2.24 -9.98
C ASP A 19 19.53 -1.38 -8.80
N THR A 20 18.72 -0.43 -8.37
CA THR A 20 18.99 0.41 -7.21
C THR A 20 19.11 -0.42 -5.93
N ALA A 21 18.16 -1.33 -5.68
CA ALA A 21 18.16 -2.19 -4.51
C ALA A 21 19.39 -3.10 -4.46
N TYR A 22 19.80 -3.68 -5.59
CA TYR A 22 20.98 -4.52 -5.69
C TYR A 22 22.28 -3.75 -5.40
N ALA A 23 22.43 -2.56 -5.97
CA ALA A 23 23.56 -1.69 -5.71
C ALA A 23 23.66 -1.28 -4.22
N LEU A 24 22.51 -0.93 -3.61
CA LEU A 24 22.41 -0.61 -2.19
C LEU A 24 22.72 -1.82 -1.32
N ALA A 25 22.16 -2.99 -1.63
CA ALA A 25 22.39 -4.22 -0.89
C ALA A 25 23.88 -4.61 -0.85
N LYS A 26 24.59 -4.47 -1.96
CA LYS A 26 26.06 -4.69 -2.03
C LYS A 26 26.82 -3.66 -1.21
N SER A 27 26.59 -2.38 -1.45
CA SER A 27 27.34 -1.30 -0.77
C SER A 27 27.13 -1.28 0.75
N ARG A 28 26.06 -1.87 1.24
CA ARG A 28 25.71 -1.96 2.67
C ARG A 28 25.98 -3.32 3.29
N ASN A 29 26.60 -4.24 2.52
CA ASN A 29 26.88 -5.61 2.92
C ASN A 29 25.65 -6.40 3.41
N VAL A 30 24.45 -6.07 2.89
CA VAL A 30 23.22 -6.84 3.12
C VAL A 30 23.31 -8.19 2.41
N ILE A 31 24.00 -8.22 1.27
CA ILE A 31 24.29 -9.44 0.51
C ILE A 31 25.79 -9.66 0.34
N LYS A 32 26.18 -10.93 0.10
CA LYS A 32 27.55 -11.27 -0.23
C LYS A 32 27.93 -10.74 -1.63
N ASP A 33 29.17 -10.34 -1.81
CA ASP A 33 29.70 -9.89 -3.12
C ASP A 33 29.51 -10.94 -4.21
N THR A 34 29.47 -12.21 -3.86
CA THR A 34 29.28 -13.35 -4.78
C THR A 34 27.84 -13.53 -5.25
N MET A 35 26.85 -12.89 -4.61
CA MET A 35 25.44 -12.99 -5.01
C MET A 35 25.24 -12.32 -6.37
N THR A 36 24.72 -13.08 -7.32
CA THR A 36 24.37 -12.56 -8.65
C THR A 36 23.09 -11.73 -8.61
N PHE A 37 22.87 -10.92 -9.64
CA PHE A 37 21.65 -10.14 -9.78
C PHE A 37 20.38 -11.03 -9.87
N GLU A 38 20.46 -12.16 -10.57
CA GLU A 38 19.32 -13.08 -10.70
C GLU A 38 18.98 -13.78 -9.38
N GLU A 39 19.99 -14.16 -8.58
CA GLU A 39 19.76 -14.69 -7.23
C GLU A 39 19.13 -13.62 -6.33
N PHE A 40 19.61 -12.37 -6.39
CA PHE A 40 19.04 -11.25 -5.67
C PHE A 40 17.57 -11.02 -6.06
N LYS A 41 17.28 -10.93 -7.35
CA LYS A 41 15.94 -10.77 -7.89
C LYS A 41 14.99 -11.87 -7.41
N SER A 42 15.46 -13.13 -7.41
CA SER A 42 14.67 -14.25 -6.88
C SER A 42 14.31 -14.09 -5.40
N ASN A 43 15.23 -13.53 -4.58
CA ASN A 43 14.96 -13.24 -3.16
C ASN A 43 14.02 -12.04 -2.96
N MET A 44 13.87 -11.19 -3.98
CA MET A 44 12.99 -10.02 -3.99
C MET A 44 11.63 -10.31 -4.65
N THR A 45 11.27 -11.56 -4.82
CA THR A 45 10.01 -11.95 -5.48
C THR A 45 9.30 -13.02 -4.68
N VAL A 46 7.99 -12.86 -4.47
CA VAL A 46 7.15 -13.88 -3.81
C VAL A 46 7.21 -15.17 -4.63
N PRO A 47 7.61 -16.30 -4.01
CA PRO A 47 7.66 -17.58 -4.69
C PRO A 47 6.28 -18.02 -5.22
N SER A 48 6.24 -18.64 -6.40
CA SER A 48 4.98 -19.13 -7.01
C SER A 48 4.27 -20.22 -6.18
N ASN A 49 4.98 -20.87 -5.26
CA ASN A 49 4.47 -21.87 -4.33
C ASN A 49 4.32 -21.33 -2.89
N ASN A 50 4.25 -20.03 -2.73
CA ASN A 50 4.03 -19.39 -1.44
C ASN A 50 2.74 -19.90 -0.79
N PRO A 51 2.75 -20.34 0.49
CA PRO A 51 1.58 -21.01 1.08
C PRO A 51 0.60 -20.05 1.79
N SER A 52 0.99 -18.82 2.12
CA SER A 52 0.18 -17.93 2.99
C SER A 52 0.64 -16.48 2.97
N LEU A 53 -0.19 -15.59 3.49
CA LEU A 53 0.18 -14.19 3.74
C LEU A 53 1.41 -14.09 4.66
N GLU A 54 1.49 -14.91 5.73
CA GLU A 54 2.63 -14.89 6.65
C GLU A 54 3.97 -15.15 5.93
N GLU A 55 3.99 -16.09 5.00
CA GLU A 55 5.20 -16.38 4.19
C GLU A 55 5.48 -15.25 3.17
N CYS A 56 4.42 -14.61 2.60
CA CYS A 56 4.58 -13.40 1.79
C CYS A 56 5.28 -12.29 2.57
N LEU A 57 4.89 -12.05 3.81
CA LEU A 57 5.46 -10.99 4.65
C LEU A 57 6.96 -11.17 4.91
N LYS A 58 7.47 -12.40 4.91
CA LYS A 58 8.93 -12.65 5.05
C LYS A 58 9.74 -12.10 3.87
N CYS A 59 9.13 -11.92 2.70
CA CYS A 59 9.80 -11.31 1.55
C CYS A 59 10.19 -9.85 1.80
N PHE A 60 9.59 -9.18 2.78
CA PHE A 60 9.93 -7.81 3.17
C PHE A 60 11.22 -7.70 3.99
N ASP A 61 11.72 -8.78 4.61
CA ASP A 61 12.94 -8.75 5.43
C ASP A 61 14.12 -8.20 4.64
N PHE A 62 14.20 -8.53 3.36
CA PHE A 62 15.28 -8.12 2.48
C PHE A 62 15.24 -6.64 2.11
N PRO A 63 14.12 -6.10 1.55
CA PRO A 63 13.96 -4.68 1.32
C PRO A 63 14.16 -3.84 2.58
N ILE A 64 13.58 -4.26 3.70
CA ILE A 64 13.73 -3.57 4.99
C ILE A 64 15.23 -3.48 5.39
N ALA A 65 15.99 -4.58 5.25
CA ALA A 65 17.42 -4.57 5.57
C ALA A 65 18.23 -3.59 4.68
N ILE A 66 17.80 -3.36 3.43
CA ILE A 66 18.44 -2.43 2.50
C ILE A 66 18.16 -0.96 2.93
N MET A 67 16.96 -0.67 3.40
CA MET A 67 16.44 0.69 3.62
C MET A 67 16.70 1.19 5.06
N GLN A 68 17.90 1.00 5.61
CA GLN A 68 18.23 1.35 7.00
C GLN A 68 19.05 2.63 7.16
N ASP A 69 19.18 3.45 6.13
CA ASP A 69 19.86 4.75 6.20
C ASP A 69 19.21 5.78 5.27
N ARG A 70 19.51 7.06 5.54
CA ARG A 70 18.93 8.20 4.83
C ARG A 70 19.09 8.12 3.31
N GLU A 71 20.30 7.77 2.85
CA GLU A 71 20.59 7.71 1.41
C GLU A 71 19.76 6.60 0.73
N ALA A 72 19.65 5.42 1.38
CA ALA A 72 18.86 4.31 0.84
C ALA A 72 17.38 4.69 0.74
N LEU A 73 16.80 5.29 1.79
CA LEU A 73 15.40 5.71 1.83
C LEU A 73 15.10 6.79 0.77
N GLU A 74 15.96 7.81 0.65
CA GLU A 74 15.81 8.85 -0.36
C GLU A 74 15.90 8.28 -1.77
N LEU A 75 16.92 7.44 -2.05
CA LEU A 75 17.16 6.90 -3.38
C LEU A 75 16.09 5.91 -3.81
N THR A 76 15.65 5.01 -2.93
CA THR A 76 14.59 4.03 -3.24
C THR A 76 13.26 4.74 -3.51
N THR A 77 12.92 5.75 -2.73
CA THR A 77 11.71 6.55 -2.97
C THR A 77 11.79 7.29 -4.30
N TYR A 78 12.92 7.94 -4.58
CA TYR A 78 13.12 8.65 -5.85
C TYR A 78 13.00 7.71 -7.05
N THR A 79 13.65 6.53 -7.01
CA THR A 79 13.63 5.59 -8.15
C THR A 79 12.27 4.93 -8.33
N LEU A 80 11.54 4.64 -7.25
CA LEU A 80 10.15 4.18 -7.36
C LEU A 80 9.29 5.23 -8.10
N ILE A 81 9.35 6.51 -7.68
CA ILE A 81 8.55 7.57 -8.31
C ILE A 81 8.96 7.80 -9.77
N ARG A 82 10.24 7.68 -10.11
CA ARG A 82 10.70 7.67 -11.51
C ARG A 82 10.01 6.56 -12.30
N ASN A 83 9.99 5.34 -11.79
CA ASN A 83 9.36 4.20 -12.44
C ASN A 83 7.84 4.40 -12.62
N LEU A 84 7.15 4.98 -11.61
CA LEU A 84 5.73 5.32 -11.73
C LEU A 84 5.49 6.39 -12.80
N HIS A 85 6.37 7.39 -12.90
CA HIS A 85 6.30 8.39 -13.96
C HIS A 85 6.49 7.77 -15.35
N GLU A 86 7.46 6.87 -15.53
CA GLU A 86 7.71 6.15 -16.78
C GLU A 86 6.53 5.25 -17.19
N LEU A 87 5.83 4.66 -16.21
CA LEU A 87 4.56 3.98 -16.42
C LEU A 87 3.44 4.94 -16.85
N GLY A 88 3.57 6.25 -16.60
CA GLY A 88 2.62 7.28 -17.01
C GLY A 88 1.46 7.44 -16.03
N LEU A 89 1.70 7.21 -14.74
CA LEU A 89 0.75 7.56 -13.69
C LEU A 89 0.60 9.07 -13.60
N ILE A 90 -0.56 9.49 -13.10
CA ILE A 90 -0.87 10.90 -12.84
C ILE A 90 -0.90 11.23 -11.34
N TYR A 91 -1.00 10.20 -10.48
CA TYR A 91 -0.98 10.32 -9.03
C TYR A 91 -0.65 8.97 -8.36
N ALA A 92 0.04 9.01 -7.21
CA ALA A 92 0.21 7.84 -6.35
C ALA A 92 0.30 8.22 -4.87
N GLU A 93 -0.26 7.36 -4.01
CA GLU A 93 -0.03 7.33 -2.56
C GLU A 93 0.84 6.12 -2.24
N ILE A 94 2.08 6.39 -1.80
CA ILE A 94 3.08 5.37 -1.49
C ILE A 94 3.08 5.17 0.01
N ARG A 95 2.98 3.92 0.47
CA ARG A 95 2.96 3.61 1.90
C ARG A 95 4.20 2.83 2.35
N PHE A 96 4.58 3.00 3.60
CA PHE A 96 5.65 2.25 4.25
C PHE A 96 5.57 2.44 5.78
N ALA A 97 6.26 1.60 6.54
CA ALA A 97 6.28 1.67 8.00
C ALA A 97 7.59 2.32 8.51
N PRO A 98 7.60 3.61 8.91
CA PRO A 98 8.81 4.28 9.37
C PRO A 98 9.54 3.53 10.50
N GLN A 99 8.77 2.91 11.41
CA GLN A 99 9.30 2.16 12.55
C GLN A 99 10.18 0.95 12.16
N LEU A 100 10.07 0.42 10.94
CA LEU A 100 10.86 -0.73 10.49
C LEU A 100 12.25 -0.33 9.95
N HIS A 101 12.53 0.97 9.79
CA HIS A 101 13.75 1.50 9.18
C HIS A 101 14.67 2.23 10.18
N MET A 102 14.56 1.90 11.47
CA MET A 102 15.28 2.55 12.58
C MET A 102 16.48 1.75 13.11
N GLN A 103 16.83 0.63 12.51
CA GLN A 103 17.85 -0.32 13.06
C GLN A 103 19.26 0.28 13.18
N LYS A 104 19.55 1.34 12.41
CA LYS A 104 20.82 2.09 12.48
C LYS A 104 20.73 3.39 13.29
N GLY A 105 19.69 3.54 14.13
CA GLY A 105 19.57 4.62 15.09
C GLY A 105 18.83 5.87 14.61
N MET A 106 18.24 5.86 13.42
CA MET A 106 17.33 6.93 13.00
C MET A 106 16.03 6.88 13.80
N THR A 107 15.43 8.05 14.05
CA THR A 107 14.06 8.19 14.55
C THR A 107 13.05 8.02 13.40
N GLN A 108 11.77 7.76 13.71
CA GLN A 108 10.72 7.71 12.69
C GLN A 108 10.61 9.04 11.91
N SER A 109 10.83 10.17 12.57
CA SER A 109 10.82 11.49 11.93
C SER A 109 11.96 11.63 10.91
N GLU A 110 13.18 11.20 11.24
CA GLU A 110 14.34 11.21 10.32
C GLU A 110 14.15 10.24 9.14
N VAL A 111 13.52 9.10 9.39
CA VAL A 111 13.15 8.13 8.33
C VAL A 111 12.14 8.75 7.36
N LEU A 112 11.08 9.36 7.87
CA LEU A 112 10.05 9.99 7.03
C LEU A 112 10.62 11.20 6.27
N ASP A 113 11.48 11.99 6.90
CA ASP A 113 12.17 13.11 6.24
C ASP A 113 13.00 12.65 5.05
N ALA A 114 13.71 11.51 5.17
CA ALA A 114 14.47 10.93 4.07
C ALA A 114 13.58 10.50 2.89
N VAL A 115 12.46 9.85 3.16
CA VAL A 115 11.47 9.43 2.15
C VAL A 115 10.85 10.66 1.46
N ILE A 116 10.50 11.69 2.23
CA ILE A 116 9.97 12.96 1.69
C ILE A 116 11.02 13.69 0.85
N ALA A 117 12.29 13.63 1.22
CA ALA A 117 13.38 14.19 0.41
C ALA A 117 13.44 13.51 -0.97
N GLY A 118 13.39 12.18 -1.03
CA GLY A 118 13.33 11.41 -2.28
C GLY A 118 12.09 11.75 -3.12
N ARG A 119 10.92 11.83 -2.47
CA ARG A 119 9.65 12.25 -3.09
C ARG A 119 9.77 13.66 -3.70
N ASN A 120 10.30 14.61 -2.96
CA ASN A 120 10.43 16.01 -3.42
C ASN A 120 11.44 16.15 -4.57
N ARG A 121 12.53 15.40 -4.52
CA ARG A 121 13.50 15.31 -5.62
C ARG A 121 12.84 14.77 -6.89
N ALA A 122 12.10 13.68 -6.81
CA ALA A 122 11.38 13.09 -7.93
C ALA A 122 10.29 14.04 -8.49
N TYR A 123 9.52 14.69 -7.61
CA TYR A 123 8.51 15.67 -8.03
C TYR A 123 9.12 16.83 -8.81
N LYS A 124 10.28 17.34 -8.34
CA LYS A 124 10.99 18.43 -9.03
C LYS A 124 11.47 18.03 -10.43
N GLU A 125 11.85 16.77 -10.61
CA GLU A 125 12.41 16.27 -11.87
C GLU A 125 11.31 15.80 -12.85
N PHE A 126 10.31 15.08 -12.36
CA PHE A 126 9.32 14.42 -13.20
C PHE A 126 7.92 15.06 -13.17
N GLY A 127 7.63 15.91 -12.18
CA GLY A 127 6.32 16.55 -12.03
C GLY A 127 5.19 15.60 -11.61
N LEU A 128 5.49 14.33 -11.28
CA LEU A 128 4.49 13.38 -10.81
C LEU A 128 4.14 13.69 -9.33
N LEU A 129 2.88 14.08 -9.09
CA LEU A 129 2.38 14.26 -7.74
C LEU A 129 2.26 12.90 -7.05
N THR A 130 2.96 12.76 -5.93
CA THR A 130 2.88 11.59 -5.05
C THR A 130 2.79 12.03 -3.60
N ASN A 131 2.16 11.23 -2.76
CA ASN A 131 2.10 11.46 -1.32
C ASN A 131 2.45 10.19 -0.55
N ILE A 132 2.78 10.35 0.74
CA ILE A 132 3.25 9.27 1.60
C ILE A 132 2.18 8.95 2.65
N ILE A 133 1.91 7.66 2.84
CA ILE A 133 1.11 7.11 3.93
C ILE A 133 2.05 6.36 4.86
N CYS A 134 2.00 6.66 6.17
CA CYS A 134 2.83 6.00 7.16
C CYS A 134 2.07 4.85 7.81
N CYS A 135 2.61 3.62 7.74
CA CYS A 135 1.96 2.45 8.30
C CYS A 135 2.29 2.28 9.78
N ALA A 136 1.27 2.25 10.62
CA ALA A 136 1.28 1.51 11.87
C ALA A 136 1.28 0.01 11.55
N MET A 137 1.85 -0.83 12.43
CA MET A 137 2.13 -2.22 12.10
C MET A 137 1.45 -3.20 13.06
N THR A 138 0.90 -4.26 12.46
CA THR A 138 0.45 -5.46 13.15
C THR A 138 1.55 -6.52 13.04
N ILE A 139 2.48 -6.54 14.01
CA ILE A 139 3.64 -7.46 14.02
C ILE A 139 3.57 -8.52 15.13
N GLY A 140 2.53 -8.47 15.94
CA GLY A 140 2.29 -9.33 17.10
C GLY A 140 1.10 -8.80 17.90
N PRO A 141 0.94 -9.24 19.17
CA PRO A 141 -0.03 -8.60 20.07
C PRO A 141 0.13 -7.08 20.06
N ALA A 142 -0.97 -6.32 20.08
CA ALA A 142 -0.95 -4.87 19.88
C ALA A 142 -0.03 -4.12 20.87
N GLU A 143 0.13 -4.63 22.09
CA GLU A 143 0.99 -4.04 23.11
C GLU A 143 2.47 -4.06 22.73
N LEU A 144 2.88 -4.98 21.84
CA LEU A 144 4.29 -5.18 21.49
C LEU A 144 4.91 -3.92 20.86
N ASN A 145 4.15 -3.22 20.01
CA ASN A 145 4.63 -2.03 19.31
C ASN A 145 3.64 -0.85 19.35
N MET A 146 2.75 -0.82 20.33
CA MET A 146 1.73 0.24 20.45
C MET A 146 2.35 1.64 20.47
N GLU A 147 3.41 1.86 21.28
CA GLU A 147 4.04 3.18 21.35
C GLU A 147 4.71 3.57 20.02
N ALA A 148 5.33 2.61 19.31
CA ALA A 148 5.87 2.86 17.99
C ALA A 148 4.77 3.22 16.98
N ASN A 149 3.60 2.58 17.06
CA ASN A 149 2.43 2.89 16.25
C ASN A 149 1.86 4.28 16.56
N LEU A 150 1.77 4.66 17.83
CA LEU A 150 1.33 5.99 18.25
C LEU A 150 2.33 7.07 17.77
N GLU A 151 3.63 6.77 17.84
CA GLU A 151 4.67 7.67 17.32
C GLU A 151 4.56 7.83 15.80
N THR A 152 4.23 6.76 15.05
CA THR A 152 3.94 6.85 13.60
C THR A 152 2.85 7.89 13.31
N VAL A 153 1.79 7.93 14.10
CA VAL A 153 0.71 8.93 13.96
C VAL A 153 1.22 10.35 14.24
N ARG A 154 1.98 10.54 15.33
CA ARG A 154 2.53 11.86 15.70
C ARG A 154 3.46 12.41 14.62
N VAL A 155 4.39 11.56 14.16
CA VAL A 155 5.32 11.92 13.07
C VAL A 155 4.56 12.23 11.78
N THR A 156 3.57 11.43 11.42
CA THR A 156 2.73 11.72 10.24
C THR A 156 2.05 13.08 10.37
N LYS A 157 1.55 13.43 11.56
CA LYS A 157 0.96 14.75 11.81
C LYS A 157 1.93 15.91 11.56
N GLU A 158 3.20 15.76 11.93
CA GLU A 158 4.22 16.79 11.70
C GLU A 158 4.48 17.07 10.22
N TYR A 159 4.33 16.02 9.39
CA TYR A 159 4.56 16.08 7.94
C TYR A 159 3.26 16.18 7.12
N LEU A 160 2.11 16.29 7.76
CA LEU A 160 0.82 16.44 7.07
C LEU A 160 0.81 17.71 6.22
N GLY A 161 0.49 17.57 4.93
CA GLY A 161 0.57 18.66 3.95
C GLY A 161 2.00 19.02 3.49
N LYS A 162 3.02 18.29 3.98
CA LYS A 162 4.42 18.45 3.55
C LYS A 162 4.93 17.24 2.76
N GLY A 163 4.03 16.38 2.32
CA GLY A 163 4.32 15.14 1.60
C GLY A 163 3.70 13.90 2.24
N ALA A 164 3.42 13.88 3.55
CA ALA A 164 2.58 12.87 4.18
C ALA A 164 1.11 13.29 4.15
N VAL A 165 0.19 12.31 3.99
CA VAL A 165 -1.25 12.57 3.88
C VAL A 165 -2.11 11.72 4.80
N ALA A 166 -1.65 10.56 5.26
CA ALA A 166 -2.45 9.64 6.06
C ALA A 166 -1.58 8.65 6.83
N VAL A 167 -2.23 7.92 7.74
CA VAL A 167 -1.69 6.69 8.33
C VAL A 167 -2.47 5.47 7.83
N ASP A 168 -1.88 4.29 7.99
CA ASP A 168 -2.48 3.00 7.67
C ASP A 168 -2.22 2.02 8.81
N LEU A 169 -2.92 0.89 8.85
CA LEU A 169 -2.57 -0.28 9.65
C LEU A 169 -2.22 -1.41 8.69
N ALA A 170 -0.99 -1.86 8.68
CA ALA A 170 -0.50 -2.92 7.79
C ALA A 170 0.18 -4.06 8.58
N GLY A 171 0.44 -5.17 7.92
CA GLY A 171 1.13 -6.34 8.50
C GLY A 171 0.23 -7.56 8.60
N ASN A 172 0.42 -8.41 9.63
CA ASN A 172 -0.30 -9.67 9.77
C ASN A 172 -1.67 -9.48 10.44
N GLU A 173 -2.73 -9.36 9.66
CA GLU A 173 -4.10 -9.15 10.16
C GLU A 173 -4.62 -10.25 11.12
N GLY A 174 -4.07 -11.46 11.03
CA GLY A 174 -4.55 -12.61 11.82
C GLY A 174 -3.98 -12.73 13.23
N VAL A 175 -3.05 -11.85 13.64
CA VAL A 175 -2.27 -12.01 14.89
C VAL A 175 -3.08 -11.67 16.14
N CYS A 176 -3.93 -10.64 16.09
CA CYS A 176 -4.77 -10.21 17.21
C CYS A 176 -6.02 -9.49 16.68
N PRO A 177 -7.04 -9.23 17.54
CA PRO A 177 -8.20 -8.46 17.11
C PRO A 177 -7.80 -7.09 16.58
N ILE A 178 -8.35 -6.71 15.42
CA ILE A 178 -8.03 -5.42 14.78
C ILE A 178 -8.39 -4.23 15.71
N THR A 179 -9.41 -4.38 16.55
CA THR A 179 -9.85 -3.37 17.51
C THR A 179 -8.83 -3.07 18.59
N ASP A 180 -7.84 -3.93 18.84
CA ASP A 180 -6.76 -3.68 19.78
C ASP A 180 -5.88 -2.48 19.33
N PHE A 181 -5.88 -2.17 18.02
CA PHE A 181 -5.23 -0.99 17.45
C PHE A 181 -6.09 0.28 17.47
N LYS A 182 -7.30 0.24 18.01
CA LYS A 182 -8.18 1.41 18.12
C LYS A 182 -7.49 2.65 18.72
N PRO A 183 -6.64 2.55 19.77
CA PRO A 183 -5.94 3.72 20.31
C PRO A 183 -5.11 4.50 19.26
N VAL A 184 -4.54 3.82 18.25
CA VAL A 184 -3.77 4.45 17.16
C VAL A 184 -4.69 5.36 16.34
N PHE A 185 -5.88 4.90 16.00
CA PHE A 185 -6.83 5.63 15.16
C PHE A 185 -7.64 6.66 15.95
N ASP A 186 -7.84 6.45 17.25
CA ASP A 186 -8.35 7.49 18.15
C ASP A 186 -7.39 8.69 18.18
N LEU A 187 -6.07 8.44 18.28
CA LEU A 187 -5.05 9.50 18.21
C LEU A 187 -5.02 10.15 16.83
N ALA A 188 -5.09 9.36 15.73
CA ALA A 188 -5.14 9.91 14.38
C ALA A 188 -6.34 10.85 14.20
N LYS A 189 -7.50 10.45 14.68
CA LYS A 189 -8.73 11.26 14.66
C LYS A 189 -8.59 12.54 15.50
N GLU A 190 -8.03 12.44 16.71
CA GLU A 190 -7.77 13.59 17.60
C GLU A 190 -6.86 14.61 16.93
N LEU A 191 -5.79 14.15 16.27
CA LEU A 191 -4.83 15.00 15.59
C LEU A 191 -5.28 15.44 14.19
N GLY A 192 -6.42 14.95 13.68
CA GLY A 192 -6.92 15.24 12.35
C GLY A 192 -6.03 14.67 11.24
N VAL A 193 -5.43 13.50 11.45
CA VAL A 193 -4.68 12.74 10.44
C VAL A 193 -5.64 11.77 9.77
N PRO A 194 -5.82 11.82 8.43
CA PRO A 194 -6.62 10.84 7.70
C PRO A 194 -6.02 9.43 7.79
N TYR A 195 -6.83 8.39 7.54
CA TYR A 195 -6.34 7.02 7.59
C TYR A 195 -7.13 6.02 6.74
N THR A 196 -6.41 5.02 6.28
CA THR A 196 -6.90 3.77 5.71
C THR A 196 -6.55 2.60 6.66
N ILE A 197 -7.15 1.44 6.50
CA ILE A 197 -6.86 0.26 7.33
C ILE A 197 -6.90 -0.99 6.47
N HIS A 198 -5.83 -1.81 6.48
CA HIS A 198 -5.89 -3.18 5.95
C HIS A 198 -6.87 -3.97 6.80
N ALA A 199 -7.93 -4.46 6.19
CA ALA A 199 -8.96 -5.25 6.87
C ALA A 199 -9.68 -6.16 5.89
N GLY A 200 -9.97 -7.42 6.29
CA GLY A 200 -10.61 -8.41 5.43
C GLY A 200 -9.72 -8.83 4.26
N GLU A 201 -8.42 -8.75 4.41
CA GLU A 201 -7.43 -9.42 3.58
C GLU A 201 -7.32 -10.88 4.00
N ALA A 202 -6.62 -11.18 5.09
CA ALA A 202 -6.54 -12.50 5.69
C ALA A 202 -7.50 -12.70 6.86
N GLY A 203 -7.95 -11.62 7.47
CA GLY A 203 -8.92 -11.61 8.56
C GLY A 203 -10.38 -11.72 8.08
N PRO A 204 -11.32 -11.96 9.00
CA PRO A 204 -12.73 -12.15 8.67
C PRO A 204 -13.42 -10.84 8.25
N ALA A 205 -14.62 -10.96 7.66
CA ALA A 205 -15.46 -9.81 7.30
C ALA A 205 -15.74 -8.85 8.47
N SER A 206 -15.78 -9.35 9.72
CA SER A 206 -15.94 -8.54 10.91
C SER A 206 -14.83 -7.50 11.08
N ASN A 207 -13.59 -7.76 10.60
CA ASN A 207 -12.52 -6.78 10.66
C ASN A 207 -12.82 -5.57 9.78
N VAL A 208 -13.44 -5.77 8.60
CA VAL A 208 -13.91 -4.66 7.75
C VAL A 208 -15.01 -3.85 8.46
N TRP A 209 -15.95 -4.56 9.11
CA TRP A 209 -16.99 -3.91 9.90
C TRP A 209 -16.39 -3.05 11.01
N ASP A 210 -15.46 -3.60 11.80
CA ASP A 210 -14.82 -2.91 12.92
C ASP A 210 -13.93 -1.75 12.44
N ALA A 211 -13.16 -1.93 11.38
CA ALA A 211 -12.37 -0.85 10.79
C ALA A 211 -13.24 0.36 10.42
N VAL A 212 -14.42 0.14 9.83
CA VAL A 212 -15.31 1.24 9.41
C VAL A 212 -16.14 1.79 10.58
N ASN A 213 -16.82 0.93 11.36
CA ASN A 213 -17.84 1.37 12.31
C ASN A 213 -17.28 1.64 13.72
N VAL A 214 -16.20 0.96 14.12
CA VAL A 214 -15.57 1.13 15.45
C VAL A 214 -14.36 2.05 15.38
N MET A 215 -13.54 1.91 14.34
CA MET A 215 -12.29 2.66 14.20
C MET A 215 -12.46 3.88 13.29
N GLY A 216 -13.43 3.88 12.37
CA GLY A 216 -13.76 5.04 11.52
C GLY A 216 -12.90 5.18 10.27
N ALA A 217 -12.40 4.07 9.73
CA ALA A 217 -11.59 4.05 8.51
C ALA A 217 -12.29 4.76 7.33
N GLN A 218 -11.56 5.58 6.63
CA GLN A 218 -12.06 6.33 5.47
C GLN A 218 -11.91 5.52 4.18
N ARG A 219 -11.00 4.54 4.14
CA ARG A 219 -10.77 3.56 3.08
C ARG A 219 -10.39 2.22 3.72
N ILE A 220 -10.54 1.14 2.97
CA ILE A 220 -10.16 -0.21 3.40
C ILE A 220 -9.14 -0.78 2.44
N GLY A 221 -7.94 -1.10 2.96
CA GLY A 221 -6.94 -1.89 2.26
C GLY A 221 -7.48 -3.30 2.03
N HIS A 222 -7.42 -3.80 0.80
CA HIS A 222 -7.95 -5.09 0.32
C HIS A 222 -9.46 -5.26 0.51
N GLY A 223 -9.92 -5.73 1.65
CA GLY A 223 -11.33 -5.88 2.01
C GLY A 223 -12.07 -7.05 1.33
N GLY A 224 -11.33 -7.99 0.71
CA GLY A 224 -11.92 -9.06 -0.09
C GLY A 224 -12.86 -9.97 0.67
N HIS A 225 -12.61 -10.21 1.96
CA HIS A 225 -13.47 -11.05 2.80
C HIS A 225 -14.78 -10.37 3.24
N SER A 226 -15.00 -9.09 2.93
CA SER A 226 -16.29 -8.42 3.19
C SER A 226 -17.47 -9.12 2.51
N THR A 227 -17.26 -9.81 1.39
CA THR A 227 -18.29 -10.58 0.69
C THR A 227 -18.76 -11.83 1.44
N GLN A 228 -18.01 -12.28 2.46
CA GLN A 228 -18.39 -13.44 3.29
C GLN A 228 -19.53 -13.12 4.26
N ASP A 229 -19.81 -11.82 4.53
CA ASP A 229 -20.96 -11.37 5.32
C ASP A 229 -21.80 -10.36 4.52
N PRO A 230 -23.04 -10.70 4.13
CA PRO A 230 -23.91 -9.81 3.38
C PRO A 230 -24.17 -8.45 4.05
N LYS A 231 -24.13 -8.38 5.39
CA LYS A 231 -24.32 -7.11 6.13
C LYS A 231 -23.09 -6.21 5.98
N VAL A 232 -21.89 -6.78 6.04
CA VAL A 232 -20.63 -6.04 5.86
C VAL A 232 -20.55 -5.54 4.43
N LYS A 233 -20.80 -6.41 3.45
CA LYS A 233 -20.86 -6.04 2.03
C LYS A 233 -21.84 -4.89 1.78
N GLN A 234 -23.08 -5.02 2.29
CA GLN A 234 -24.12 -3.99 2.09
C GLN A 234 -23.71 -2.67 2.77
N MET A 235 -23.16 -2.72 3.97
CA MET A 235 -22.66 -1.53 4.69
C MET A 235 -21.60 -0.78 3.87
N MET A 236 -20.66 -1.48 3.26
CA MET A 236 -19.62 -0.87 2.41
C MET A 236 -20.21 -0.21 1.17
N ILE A 237 -21.20 -0.87 0.53
CA ILE A 237 -21.92 -0.31 -0.62
C ILE A 237 -22.72 0.93 -0.21
N ASP A 238 -23.51 0.86 0.86
CA ASP A 238 -24.35 1.96 1.31
C ASP A 238 -23.53 3.20 1.71
N LYS A 239 -22.40 2.98 2.36
CA LYS A 239 -21.50 4.08 2.80
C LYS A 239 -20.54 4.54 1.70
N GLN A 240 -20.45 3.83 0.57
CA GLN A 240 -19.47 4.09 -0.49
C GLN A 240 -18.03 4.22 0.03
N ILE A 241 -17.66 3.40 1.04
CA ILE A 241 -16.28 3.35 1.52
C ILE A 241 -15.39 2.71 0.45
N PRO A 242 -14.31 3.39 0.02
CA PRO A 242 -13.44 2.86 -1.02
C PRO A 242 -12.67 1.62 -0.57
N TYR A 243 -12.65 0.59 -1.40
CA TYR A 243 -11.76 -0.54 -1.30
C TYR A 243 -10.48 -0.31 -2.13
N GLU A 244 -9.34 -0.68 -1.57
CA GLU A 244 -8.04 -0.64 -2.24
C GLU A 244 -7.63 -2.07 -2.62
N PHE A 245 -8.19 -2.62 -3.70
CA PHE A 245 -7.91 -3.99 -4.11
C PHE A 245 -6.53 -4.15 -4.74
N CYS A 246 -5.84 -5.22 -4.37
CA CYS A 246 -4.53 -5.64 -4.83
C CYS A 246 -4.64 -7.09 -5.33
N VAL A 247 -5.12 -7.28 -6.55
CA VAL A 247 -5.64 -8.57 -7.03
C VAL A 247 -4.56 -9.65 -7.08
N THR A 248 -3.41 -9.37 -7.70
CA THR A 248 -2.34 -10.37 -7.80
C THR A 248 -1.78 -10.74 -6.43
N SER A 249 -1.56 -9.74 -5.54
CA SER A 249 -1.12 -10.00 -4.17
C SER A 249 -2.09 -10.89 -3.42
N ASN A 250 -3.39 -10.62 -3.50
CA ASN A 250 -4.42 -11.43 -2.85
C ASN A 250 -4.40 -12.90 -3.30
N ILE A 251 -4.08 -13.15 -4.57
CA ILE A 251 -3.97 -14.53 -5.10
C ILE A 251 -2.65 -15.16 -4.66
N GLN A 252 -1.53 -14.44 -4.74
CA GLN A 252 -0.21 -14.94 -4.32
C GLN A 252 -0.16 -15.26 -2.83
N CYS A 253 -0.87 -14.49 -2.00
CA CYS A 253 -0.96 -14.72 -0.55
C CYS A 253 -2.09 -15.67 -0.15
N HIS A 254 -2.78 -16.29 -1.12
CA HIS A 254 -3.88 -17.25 -0.91
C HIS A 254 -5.07 -16.70 -0.11
N VAL A 255 -5.26 -15.38 -0.14
CA VAL A 255 -6.43 -14.75 0.50
C VAL A 255 -7.63 -14.63 -0.45
N GLN A 256 -7.41 -14.84 -1.75
CA GLN A 256 -8.45 -15.00 -2.76
C GLN A 256 -8.13 -16.24 -3.65
N PRO A 257 -9.16 -16.93 -4.15
CA PRO A 257 -8.96 -18.24 -4.79
C PRO A 257 -8.32 -18.17 -6.19
N SER A 258 -8.71 -17.20 -7.00
CA SER A 258 -8.24 -17.03 -8.39
C SER A 258 -8.66 -15.65 -8.93
N TYR A 259 -8.20 -15.31 -10.14
CA TYR A 259 -8.65 -14.10 -10.84
C TYR A 259 -10.16 -14.14 -11.13
N GLU A 260 -10.68 -15.27 -11.63
CA GLU A 260 -12.09 -15.42 -12.01
C GLU A 260 -13.04 -15.44 -10.80
N GLY A 261 -12.55 -15.87 -9.64
CA GLY A 261 -13.30 -15.94 -8.38
C GLY A 261 -13.03 -14.81 -7.41
N HIS A 262 -12.32 -13.76 -7.84
CA HIS A 262 -11.92 -12.67 -6.94
C HIS A 262 -13.11 -11.79 -6.54
N ALA A 263 -13.19 -11.45 -5.25
CA ALA A 263 -14.30 -10.67 -4.65
C ALA A 263 -14.54 -9.30 -5.32
N ILE A 264 -13.53 -8.67 -5.90
CA ILE A 264 -13.65 -7.38 -6.59
C ILE A 264 -14.68 -7.42 -7.72
N ILE A 265 -14.86 -8.60 -8.39
CA ILE A 265 -15.80 -8.75 -9.51
C ILE A 265 -17.22 -8.54 -9.01
N GLU A 266 -17.60 -9.24 -7.94
CA GLU A 266 -18.91 -9.11 -7.31
C GLU A 266 -19.14 -7.70 -6.80
N LEU A 267 -18.19 -7.15 -6.04
CA LEU A 267 -18.28 -5.82 -5.43
C LEU A 267 -18.43 -4.72 -6.47
N LEU A 268 -17.68 -4.76 -7.58
CA LEU A 268 -17.81 -3.78 -8.66
C LEU A 268 -19.19 -3.86 -9.32
N ARG A 269 -19.74 -5.07 -9.57
CA ARG A 269 -21.04 -5.29 -10.18
C ARG A 269 -22.19 -4.83 -9.28
N ASP A 270 -22.02 -4.97 -7.97
CA ASP A 270 -23.00 -4.55 -6.97
C ASP A 270 -22.90 -3.06 -6.60
N GLY A 271 -21.99 -2.33 -7.26
CA GLY A 271 -21.91 -0.87 -7.14
C GLY A 271 -21.04 -0.38 -5.96
N ALA A 272 -20.20 -1.21 -5.37
CA ALA A 272 -19.23 -0.77 -4.38
C ALA A 272 -18.19 0.17 -4.99
N CYS A 273 -17.63 1.06 -4.18
CA CYS A 273 -16.52 1.92 -4.56
C CYS A 273 -15.21 1.14 -4.52
N VAL A 274 -14.81 0.53 -5.63
CA VAL A 274 -13.58 -0.25 -5.72
C VAL A 274 -12.50 0.49 -6.50
N THR A 275 -11.25 0.36 -6.06
CA THR A 275 -10.04 0.79 -6.77
C THR A 275 -9.14 -0.42 -7.02
N MET A 276 -8.25 -0.35 -8.00
CA MET A 276 -7.26 -1.38 -8.27
C MET A 276 -5.86 -0.82 -8.05
N ASN A 277 -5.00 -1.61 -7.41
CA ASN A 277 -3.66 -1.19 -6.99
C ASN A 277 -2.68 -2.36 -7.12
N SER A 278 -1.39 -2.03 -7.13
CA SER A 278 -0.31 -3.02 -7.32
C SER A 278 0.20 -3.64 -6.02
N ASP A 279 -0.05 -3.01 -4.86
CA ASP A 279 0.47 -3.42 -3.57
C ASP A 279 2.01 -3.41 -3.54
N ASN A 280 2.63 -4.44 -4.10
CA ASN A 280 4.07 -4.70 -4.05
C ASN A 280 4.62 -4.98 -5.45
N MET A 281 4.95 -3.93 -6.21
CA MET A 281 5.33 -4.07 -7.62
C MET A 281 6.48 -5.06 -7.83
N THR A 282 7.51 -5.00 -6.99
CA THR A 282 8.71 -5.84 -7.12
C THR A 282 8.47 -7.23 -6.56
N LEU A 283 7.91 -7.33 -5.35
CA LEU A 283 7.68 -8.61 -4.71
C LEU A 283 6.64 -9.45 -5.47
N SER A 284 5.58 -8.82 -5.96
CA SER A 284 4.51 -9.49 -6.71
C SER A 284 4.77 -9.59 -8.22
N GLY A 285 5.79 -8.90 -8.73
CA GLY A 285 6.11 -8.92 -10.17
C GLY A 285 5.05 -8.27 -11.05
N VAL A 286 4.39 -7.21 -10.55
CA VAL A 286 3.26 -6.53 -11.21
C VAL A 286 3.43 -5.02 -11.23
N ASN A 287 2.58 -4.36 -11.97
CA ASN A 287 2.32 -2.92 -11.88
C ASN A 287 0.85 -2.66 -12.25
N ILE A 288 0.38 -1.45 -12.04
CA ILE A 288 -1.03 -1.10 -12.26
C ILE A 288 -1.53 -1.42 -13.67
N HIS A 289 -0.68 -1.35 -14.70
CA HIS A 289 -1.09 -1.70 -16.06
C HIS A 289 -1.31 -3.20 -16.24
N THR A 290 -0.41 -4.02 -15.66
CA THR A 290 -0.55 -5.48 -15.70
C THR A 290 -1.72 -5.95 -14.84
N GLU A 291 -2.03 -5.28 -13.72
CA GLU A 291 -3.24 -5.53 -12.94
C GLU A 291 -4.51 -5.23 -13.75
N MET A 292 -4.58 -4.07 -14.41
CA MET A 292 -5.72 -3.70 -15.26
C MET A 292 -5.85 -4.62 -16.49
N GLU A 293 -4.73 -5.06 -17.07
CA GLU A 293 -4.74 -6.03 -18.18
C GLU A 293 -5.29 -7.39 -17.74
N LYS A 294 -4.88 -7.89 -16.57
CA LYS A 294 -5.43 -9.11 -15.97
C LYS A 294 -6.92 -8.97 -15.65
N ALA A 295 -7.33 -7.79 -15.17
CA ALA A 295 -8.76 -7.50 -14.93
C ALA A 295 -9.58 -7.69 -16.21
N ILE A 296 -9.10 -7.20 -17.35
CA ILE A 296 -9.79 -7.37 -18.64
C ILE A 296 -9.72 -8.82 -19.13
N THR A 297 -8.52 -9.41 -19.13
CA THR A 297 -8.28 -10.69 -19.80
C THR A 297 -8.73 -11.91 -19.00
N LEU A 298 -8.70 -11.85 -17.66
CA LEU A 298 -8.97 -12.96 -16.76
C LEU A 298 -10.24 -12.78 -15.93
N MET A 299 -10.69 -11.53 -15.70
CA MET A 299 -11.79 -11.25 -14.77
C MET A 299 -13.04 -10.71 -15.48
N GLY A 300 -12.99 -10.53 -16.81
CA GLY A 300 -14.11 -10.07 -17.61
C GLY A 300 -14.49 -8.60 -17.39
N PHE A 301 -13.55 -7.78 -16.96
CA PHE A 301 -13.73 -6.33 -16.87
C PHE A 301 -13.59 -5.68 -18.24
N THR A 302 -14.17 -4.53 -18.39
CA THR A 302 -14.09 -3.67 -19.57
C THR A 302 -13.08 -2.52 -19.34
N GLU A 303 -12.69 -1.83 -20.41
CA GLU A 303 -11.93 -0.58 -20.28
C GLU A 303 -12.71 0.50 -19.51
N GLU A 304 -14.05 0.50 -19.59
CA GLU A 304 -14.92 1.39 -18.83
C GLU A 304 -14.87 1.07 -17.33
N ASP A 305 -14.84 -0.22 -16.96
CA ASP A 305 -14.65 -0.64 -15.56
C ASP A 305 -13.28 -0.15 -15.05
N CYS A 306 -12.21 -0.28 -15.85
CA CYS A 306 -10.89 0.23 -15.51
C CYS A 306 -10.87 1.76 -15.37
N HIS A 307 -11.54 2.47 -16.26
CA HIS A 307 -11.69 3.93 -16.14
C HIS A 307 -12.47 4.31 -14.88
N LYS A 308 -13.57 3.62 -14.56
CA LYS A 308 -14.34 3.83 -13.33
C LYS A 308 -13.47 3.62 -12.08
N MET A 309 -12.62 2.59 -12.05
CA MET A 309 -11.70 2.36 -10.93
C MET A 309 -10.68 3.49 -10.78
N ASN A 310 -10.14 4.07 -11.87
CA ASN A 310 -9.30 5.27 -11.79
C ASN A 310 -10.05 6.49 -11.25
N VAL A 311 -11.29 6.72 -11.69
CA VAL A 311 -12.16 7.80 -11.17
C VAL A 311 -12.40 7.61 -9.67
N ASN A 312 -12.74 6.38 -9.25
CA ASN A 312 -12.90 6.05 -7.83
C ASN A 312 -11.62 6.33 -7.05
N ALA A 313 -10.45 5.95 -7.57
CA ALA A 313 -9.16 6.18 -6.93
C ALA A 313 -8.88 7.69 -6.73
N ILE A 314 -9.11 8.53 -7.74
CA ILE A 314 -8.94 9.98 -7.59
C ILE A 314 -9.89 10.54 -6.52
N ARG A 315 -11.17 10.12 -6.53
CA ARG A 315 -12.15 10.58 -5.55
C ARG A 315 -11.83 10.12 -4.13
N ALA A 316 -11.24 8.93 -3.99
CA ALA A 316 -10.84 8.35 -2.72
C ALA A 316 -9.49 8.89 -2.18
N ALA A 317 -8.66 9.51 -3.03
CA ALA A 317 -7.33 10.02 -2.65
C ALA A 317 -7.41 11.02 -1.49
N PHE A 318 -6.40 11.00 -0.63
CA PHE A 318 -6.24 11.98 0.46
C PHE A 318 -5.71 13.31 -0.08
N LEU A 319 -6.51 13.95 -0.92
CA LEU A 319 -6.26 15.22 -1.60
C LEU A 319 -7.40 16.19 -1.33
N SER A 320 -7.15 17.48 -1.56
CA SER A 320 -8.21 18.48 -1.62
C SER A 320 -9.13 18.25 -2.81
N ASP A 321 -10.37 18.76 -2.74
CA ASP A 321 -11.30 18.64 -3.84
C ASP A 321 -10.78 19.32 -5.13
N GLU A 322 -10.06 20.43 -5.00
CA GLU A 322 -9.41 21.12 -6.13
C GLU A 322 -8.37 20.23 -6.82
N GLU A 323 -7.50 19.57 -6.06
CA GLU A 323 -6.49 18.64 -6.59
C GLU A 323 -7.15 17.44 -7.28
N LYS A 324 -8.25 16.90 -6.72
CA LYS A 324 -9.02 15.81 -7.33
C LYS A 324 -9.61 16.22 -8.69
N GLU A 325 -10.19 17.41 -8.80
CA GLU A 325 -10.73 17.90 -10.07
C GLU A 325 -9.63 18.10 -11.13
N ILE A 326 -8.44 18.58 -10.73
CA ILE A 326 -7.28 18.67 -11.63
C ILE A 326 -6.86 17.28 -12.14
N LEU A 327 -6.89 16.26 -11.29
CA LEU A 327 -6.54 14.89 -11.70
C LEU A 327 -7.63 14.25 -12.57
N LEU A 328 -8.91 14.45 -12.25
CA LEU A 328 -10.03 13.96 -13.06
C LEU A 328 -9.97 14.51 -14.48
N ALA A 329 -9.56 15.76 -14.65
CA ALA A 329 -9.38 16.37 -15.97
C ALA A 329 -8.22 15.77 -16.79
N LYS A 330 -7.35 14.95 -16.20
CA LYS A 330 -6.23 14.26 -16.86
C LYS A 330 -6.55 12.81 -17.26
N LEU A 331 -7.69 12.25 -16.82
CA LEU A 331 -8.14 10.92 -17.23
C LEU A 331 -8.73 10.94 -18.64
#